data_c50adf6058ff49e440c99114a3a02466
#
_entry.id   c50adf6058ff49e440c99114a3a02466
#
_cell.length_a   1.000
_cell.length_b   1.000
_cell.length_c   1.000
_cell.angle_alpha   90.00
_cell.angle_beta   90.00
_cell.angle_gamma   90.00
#
_symmetry.space_group_name_H-M   'P 1'
#
loop_
_entity.id
_entity.type
_entity.pdbx_description
1 polymer ?
#
loop_
_entity_poly.entity_id
_entity_poly.type
_entity_poly.pdbx_seq_one_letter_code
_entity_poly.pdbx_strand_id
1 'polypeptide(L)'
;MKPSLSILSTVTGGALLFAAGITSVNAADNWSFPVEVWKPAFDMASPRSKMDYTPLAKASKPWNICVSFPHMKDAYWSAVNYGVADEAKRLGVKMQLVEAGGYTNLNKQISQIEDCVAGGAKAVVIGAISFAGLNNMVKEVRAKGIPVIDVINGMSSKELSAKSLVSFGEMGFKAGEYVARMHPAGSKPVKVAWFPGPPGAGWVEAGNAGFQKAVKGSAIQVAETKYGDTGKEVQLKLIEDTLQAHPDVKYIIGTAVTAEAAVGLLRARGLSDQIKIMSYYFTPGVFRGIKRGRIMAAPTDSTVIQGRVAIDQAVRILEGKDYQKHVGPKLYMIDGKNVGSFDRNSALAPDGFKPTFTVN
;
A
#
# COMPACT_ATOMS: atom_id res chain seq x y z
N MET A 1 -93.52 32.44 -12.96
CA MET A 1 -92.18 32.74 -12.52
C MET A 1 -91.33 31.48 -12.64
N LYS A 2 -90.50 31.40 -13.62
CA LYS A 2 -89.70 30.21 -13.93
C LYS A 2 -88.27 30.38 -13.31
N PRO A 3 -87.64 29.33 -12.68
CA PRO A 3 -86.22 29.33 -12.40
C PRO A 3 -85.45 28.72 -13.57
N SER A 4 -84.38 29.37 -13.92
CA SER A 4 -83.42 28.98 -14.93
C SER A 4 -82.48 27.88 -14.41
N LEU A 5 -82.33 26.82 -15.19
CA LEU A 5 -81.31 25.75 -15.01
C LEU A 5 -79.98 26.24 -15.58
N SER A 6 -78.97 26.27 -14.74
CA SER A 6 -77.57 26.41 -15.18
C SER A 6 -76.89 25.03 -15.28
N ILE A 7 -76.40 24.70 -16.45
CA ILE A 7 -75.69 23.50 -16.76
C ILE A 7 -74.20 23.69 -16.33
N LEU A 8 -73.72 22.82 -15.42
CA LEU A 8 -72.32 22.75 -15.02
C LEU A 8 -71.60 21.74 -15.89
N SER A 9 -70.72 22.19 -16.74
CA SER A 9 -69.85 21.29 -17.55
C SER A 9 -68.59 20.96 -16.75
N THR A 10 -68.44 19.71 -16.36
CA THR A 10 -67.24 19.15 -15.76
C THR A 10 -66.20 18.85 -16.83
N VAL A 11 -65.09 19.61 -16.82
CA VAL A 11 -63.90 19.29 -17.62
C VAL A 11 -63.02 18.39 -16.81
N THR A 12 -62.92 17.12 -17.17
CA THR A 12 -61.96 16.16 -16.64
C THR A 12 -60.60 16.38 -17.31
N GLY A 13 -59.72 17.08 -16.64
CA GLY A 13 -58.32 17.20 -17.06
C GLY A 13 -57.52 15.95 -16.60
N GLY A 14 -57.20 15.09 -17.58
CA GLY A 14 -56.26 13.99 -17.34
C GLY A 14 -54.83 14.51 -17.15
N ALA A 15 -54.31 14.42 -15.95
CA ALA A 15 -52.92 14.69 -15.67
C ALA A 15 -52.08 13.44 -16.05
N LEU A 16 -51.39 13.51 -17.18
CA LEU A 16 -50.33 12.58 -17.56
C LEU A 16 -49.11 12.84 -16.62
N LEU A 17 -48.97 11.99 -15.59
CA LEU A 17 -47.74 11.89 -14.80
C LEU A 17 -46.66 11.25 -15.68
N PHE A 18 -45.77 12.06 -16.24
CA PHE A 18 -44.47 11.60 -16.72
C PHE A 18 -43.63 11.22 -15.52
N ALA A 19 -43.57 9.93 -15.20
CA ALA A 19 -42.54 9.41 -14.29
C ALA A 19 -41.19 9.54 -15.01
N ALA A 20 -40.49 10.65 -14.77
CA ALA A 20 -39.08 10.75 -15.10
C ALA A 20 -38.34 9.73 -14.22
N GLY A 21 -38.05 8.59 -14.82
CA GLY A 21 -37.10 7.62 -14.22
C GLY A 21 -35.76 8.32 -13.99
N ILE A 22 -35.51 8.73 -12.77
CA ILE A 22 -34.18 9.10 -12.33
C ILE A 22 -33.39 7.80 -12.33
N THR A 23 -32.78 7.46 -13.47
CA THR A 23 -31.63 6.53 -13.46
C THR A 23 -30.57 7.23 -12.66
N SER A 24 -30.40 6.83 -11.40
CA SER A 24 -29.21 7.11 -10.64
C SER A 24 -28.04 6.47 -11.42
N VAL A 25 -27.41 7.26 -12.28
CA VAL A 25 -26.06 6.98 -12.75
C VAL A 25 -25.24 7.00 -11.46
N ASN A 26 -24.91 5.82 -10.92
CA ASN A 26 -23.80 5.67 -10.01
C ASN A 26 -22.60 6.25 -10.77
N ALA A 27 -22.28 7.51 -10.52
CA ALA A 27 -21.02 8.06 -10.91
C ALA A 27 -19.98 7.15 -10.26
N ALA A 28 -19.32 6.32 -11.06
CA ALA A 28 -18.14 5.60 -10.63
C ALA A 28 -17.25 6.68 -9.99
N ASP A 29 -16.96 6.55 -8.70
CA ASP A 29 -16.25 7.59 -7.95
C ASP A 29 -14.94 7.92 -8.67
N ASN A 30 -14.92 9.05 -9.37
CA ASN A 30 -13.72 9.58 -10.01
C ASN A 30 -12.83 10.09 -8.89
N TRP A 31 -11.92 9.23 -8.44
CA TRP A 31 -10.92 9.64 -7.48
C TRP A 31 -9.77 10.38 -8.18
N SER A 32 -9.13 11.29 -7.46
CA SER A 32 -7.87 11.91 -7.83
C SER A 32 -6.97 11.93 -6.60
N PHE A 33 -5.66 11.78 -6.81
CA PHE A 33 -4.72 11.75 -5.69
C PHE A 33 -3.38 12.39 -6.07
N PRO A 34 -2.78 13.20 -5.18
CA PRO A 34 -1.47 13.80 -5.42
C PRO A 34 -0.38 12.74 -5.39
N VAL A 35 0.36 12.64 -6.49
CA VAL A 35 1.44 11.68 -6.69
C VAL A 35 2.73 12.34 -7.13
N GLU A 36 3.82 11.60 -7.05
CA GLU A 36 5.12 11.94 -7.61
C GLU A 36 5.44 10.99 -8.76
N VAL A 37 6.03 11.53 -9.83
CA VAL A 37 6.43 10.79 -11.03
C VAL A 37 7.94 10.89 -11.19
N TRP A 38 8.62 9.76 -11.29
CA TRP A 38 10.07 9.68 -11.48
C TRP A 38 10.45 9.87 -12.95
N LYS A 39 11.42 10.75 -13.24
CA LYS A 39 11.95 11.03 -14.58
C LYS A 39 13.48 11.14 -14.54
N PRO A 40 14.20 10.18 -15.14
CA PRO A 40 13.74 8.98 -15.84
C PRO A 40 13.02 7.98 -14.92
N ALA A 41 12.12 7.18 -15.52
CA ALA A 41 11.41 6.13 -14.80
C ALA A 41 12.36 5.00 -14.35
N PHE A 42 12.00 4.32 -13.26
CA PHE A 42 12.69 3.15 -12.69
C PHE A 42 14.03 3.45 -12.00
N ASP A 43 14.49 4.68 -12.03
CA ASP A 43 15.60 5.13 -11.22
C ASP A 43 15.06 5.86 -9.95
N MET A 44 15.23 5.24 -8.80
CA MET A 44 14.75 5.79 -7.52
C MET A 44 15.49 7.06 -7.08
N ALA A 45 16.66 7.34 -7.66
CA ALA A 45 17.43 8.56 -7.42
C ALA A 45 17.02 9.72 -8.34
N SER A 46 16.23 9.45 -9.40
CA SER A 46 15.87 10.46 -10.38
C SER A 46 14.96 11.55 -9.79
N PRO A 47 14.99 12.77 -10.38
CA PRO A 47 14.07 13.83 -10.01
C PRO A 47 12.61 13.39 -10.14
N ARG A 48 11.76 13.98 -9.31
CA ARG A 48 10.32 13.71 -9.29
C ARG A 48 9.52 14.97 -9.61
N SER A 49 8.54 14.84 -10.49
CA SER A 49 7.53 15.87 -10.73
C SER A 49 6.24 15.52 -9.99
N LYS A 50 5.54 16.55 -9.48
CA LYS A 50 4.24 16.36 -8.81
C LYS A 50 3.12 16.45 -9.84
N MET A 51 2.09 15.64 -9.67
CA MET A 51 0.84 15.74 -10.41
C MET A 51 -0.32 15.16 -9.59
N ASP A 52 -1.55 15.49 -9.97
CA ASP A 52 -2.73 14.79 -9.51
C ASP A 52 -3.02 13.63 -10.47
N TYR A 53 -2.97 12.40 -9.95
CA TYR A 53 -3.29 11.22 -10.72
C TYR A 53 -4.79 11.09 -10.87
N THR A 54 -5.26 11.09 -12.11
CA THR A 54 -6.67 10.84 -12.44
C THR A 54 -6.78 9.54 -13.22
N PRO A 55 -7.51 8.54 -12.72
CA PRO A 55 -7.64 7.24 -13.37
C PRO A 55 -8.55 7.32 -14.60
N LEU A 56 -8.56 6.27 -15.42
CA LEU A 56 -9.55 6.09 -16.48
C LEU A 56 -10.96 6.05 -15.88
N ALA A 57 -11.94 6.57 -16.60
CA ALA A 57 -13.34 6.48 -16.18
C ALA A 57 -13.84 5.02 -16.19
N LYS A 58 -13.45 4.25 -17.21
CA LYS A 58 -13.84 2.85 -17.42
C LYS A 58 -12.88 2.18 -18.42
N ALA A 59 -12.70 0.88 -18.30
CA ALA A 59 -12.03 0.09 -19.33
C ALA A 59 -12.95 -0.16 -20.53
N SER A 60 -12.36 -0.28 -21.72
CA SER A 60 -13.11 -0.60 -22.96
C SER A 60 -13.53 -2.06 -23.04
N LYS A 61 -12.87 -2.95 -22.29
CA LYS A 61 -13.09 -4.40 -22.26
C LYS A 61 -12.90 -4.95 -20.85
N PRO A 62 -13.53 -6.08 -20.50
CA PRO A 62 -13.31 -6.77 -19.22
C PRO A 62 -11.97 -7.53 -19.26
N TRP A 63 -10.86 -6.81 -19.31
CA TRP A 63 -9.52 -7.39 -19.32
C TRP A 63 -9.29 -8.32 -18.13
N ASN A 64 -8.62 -9.46 -18.35
CA ASN A 64 -8.24 -10.38 -17.28
C ASN A 64 -6.86 -10.00 -16.72
N ILE A 65 -6.78 -9.57 -15.46
CA ILE A 65 -5.57 -9.12 -14.79
C ILE A 65 -5.22 -10.09 -13.67
N CYS A 66 -4.00 -10.65 -13.71
CA CYS A 66 -3.45 -11.41 -12.59
C CYS A 66 -2.77 -10.46 -11.60
N VAL A 67 -3.07 -10.62 -10.32
CA VAL A 67 -2.42 -9.92 -9.22
C VAL A 67 -1.71 -10.95 -8.36
N SER A 68 -0.40 -10.78 -8.12
CA SER A 68 0.40 -11.71 -7.32
C SER A 68 1.03 -10.99 -6.14
N PHE A 69 0.73 -11.45 -4.92
CA PHE A 69 1.27 -10.91 -3.67
C PHE A 69 2.14 -11.92 -2.91
N PRO A 70 3.06 -11.47 -2.05
CA PRO A 70 3.84 -12.34 -1.19
C PRO A 70 2.96 -13.19 -0.26
N HIS A 71 1.96 -12.55 0.33
CA HIS A 71 1.02 -13.16 1.28
C HIS A 71 -0.17 -12.23 1.56
N MET A 72 -1.17 -12.78 2.28
CA MET A 72 -2.32 -12.04 2.80
C MET A 72 -2.41 -12.09 4.34
N LYS A 73 -1.27 -12.28 5.03
CA LYS A 73 -1.21 -12.49 6.49
C LYS A 73 -1.48 -11.23 7.31
N ASP A 74 -1.25 -10.05 6.75
CA ASP A 74 -1.31 -8.79 7.47
C ASP A 74 -2.23 -7.75 6.81
N ALA A 75 -2.54 -6.72 7.57
CA ALA A 75 -3.45 -5.67 7.13
C ALA A 75 -2.85 -4.73 6.07
N TYR A 76 -1.54 -4.72 5.89
CA TYR A 76 -0.88 -3.95 4.83
C TYR A 76 -1.27 -4.49 3.46
N TRP A 77 -1.08 -5.80 3.22
CA TRP A 77 -1.49 -6.44 1.98
C TRP A 77 -3.01 -6.48 1.80
N SER A 78 -3.79 -6.49 2.89
CA SER A 78 -5.24 -6.31 2.81
C SER A 78 -5.63 -4.94 2.28
N ALA A 79 -4.89 -3.88 2.61
CA ALA A 79 -5.14 -2.54 2.06
C ALA A 79 -4.76 -2.44 0.58
N VAL A 80 -3.64 -3.04 0.16
CA VAL A 80 -3.27 -3.14 -1.26
C VAL A 80 -4.33 -3.94 -2.04
N ASN A 81 -4.79 -5.08 -1.48
CA ASN A 81 -5.85 -5.90 -2.06
C ASN A 81 -7.15 -5.11 -2.23
N TYR A 82 -7.54 -4.32 -1.23
CA TYR A 82 -8.69 -3.42 -1.36
C TYR A 82 -8.51 -2.49 -2.56
N GLY A 83 -7.35 -1.84 -2.67
CA GLY A 83 -7.05 -0.91 -3.77
C GLY A 83 -7.16 -1.58 -5.15
N VAL A 84 -6.53 -2.75 -5.34
CA VAL A 84 -6.58 -3.45 -6.64
C VAL A 84 -7.98 -3.98 -6.96
N ALA A 85 -8.69 -4.54 -5.97
CA ALA A 85 -10.01 -5.11 -6.19
C ALA A 85 -11.09 -4.04 -6.45
N ASP A 86 -11.04 -2.93 -5.72
CA ASP A 86 -11.97 -1.83 -5.85
C ASP A 86 -11.79 -1.13 -7.20
N GLU A 87 -10.55 -0.90 -7.63
CA GLU A 87 -10.25 -0.31 -8.93
C GLU A 87 -10.61 -1.25 -10.09
N ALA A 88 -10.38 -2.56 -9.95
CA ALA A 88 -10.80 -3.54 -10.95
C ALA A 88 -12.32 -3.52 -11.13
N LYS A 89 -13.09 -3.47 -10.05
CA LYS A 89 -14.56 -3.34 -10.08
C LYS A 89 -14.98 -2.02 -10.75
N ARG A 90 -14.37 -0.91 -10.34
CA ARG A 90 -14.67 0.43 -10.86
C ARG A 90 -14.43 0.53 -12.37
N LEU A 91 -13.33 -0.03 -12.85
CA LEU A 91 -13.00 -0.06 -14.29
C LEU A 91 -13.79 -1.09 -15.08
N GLY A 92 -14.42 -2.09 -14.42
CA GLY A 92 -15.14 -3.18 -15.06
C GLY A 92 -14.19 -4.22 -15.68
N VAL A 93 -13.05 -4.48 -15.05
CA VAL A 93 -12.08 -5.51 -15.46
C VAL A 93 -12.12 -6.70 -14.51
N LYS A 94 -11.71 -7.87 -15.01
CA LYS A 94 -11.56 -9.08 -14.22
C LYS A 94 -10.23 -9.09 -13.50
N MET A 95 -10.21 -9.57 -12.28
CA MET A 95 -9.01 -9.71 -11.47
C MET A 95 -8.97 -11.07 -10.80
N GLN A 96 -7.83 -11.74 -10.89
CA GLN A 96 -7.51 -12.92 -10.08
C GLN A 96 -6.29 -12.61 -9.23
N LEU A 97 -6.43 -12.74 -7.90
CA LEU A 97 -5.31 -12.62 -6.97
C LEU A 97 -4.82 -13.99 -6.55
N VAL A 98 -3.49 -14.17 -6.64
CA VAL A 98 -2.75 -15.31 -6.09
C VAL A 98 -1.76 -14.82 -5.04
N GLU A 99 -1.49 -15.63 -4.01
CA GLU A 99 -0.54 -15.29 -2.95
C GLU A 99 0.37 -16.46 -2.62
N ALA A 100 1.63 -16.16 -2.35
CA ALA A 100 2.65 -17.19 -2.18
C ALA A 100 2.74 -17.76 -0.76
N GLY A 101 2.15 -17.12 0.24
CA GLY A 101 2.15 -17.55 1.64
C GLY A 101 3.30 -17.04 2.49
N GLY A 102 4.21 -16.22 1.93
CA GLY A 102 5.32 -15.59 2.66
C GLY A 102 6.53 -15.30 1.79
N TYR A 103 7.46 -14.51 2.32
CA TYR A 103 8.65 -14.08 1.59
C TYR A 103 9.69 -15.19 1.34
N THR A 104 9.52 -16.37 1.92
CA THR A 104 10.38 -17.54 1.67
C THR A 104 9.95 -18.35 0.44
N ASN A 105 8.82 -18.04 -0.17
CA ASN A 105 8.16 -18.87 -1.17
C ASN A 105 8.29 -18.32 -2.60
N LEU A 106 9.50 -17.89 -2.99
CA LEU A 106 9.76 -17.29 -4.31
C LEU A 106 9.32 -18.20 -5.46
N ASN A 107 9.67 -19.49 -5.44
CA ASN A 107 9.32 -20.43 -6.50
C ASN A 107 7.79 -20.58 -6.65
N LYS A 108 7.07 -20.56 -5.52
CA LYS A 108 5.60 -20.59 -5.56
C LYS A 108 5.04 -19.33 -6.22
N GLN A 109 5.60 -18.13 -5.93
CA GLN A 109 5.17 -16.91 -6.61
C GLN A 109 5.40 -16.99 -8.11
N ILE A 110 6.55 -17.48 -8.57
CA ILE A 110 6.86 -17.67 -9.98
C ILE A 110 5.83 -18.60 -10.64
N SER A 111 5.65 -19.82 -10.10
CA SER A 111 4.71 -20.80 -10.66
C SER A 111 3.28 -20.27 -10.74
N GLN A 112 2.79 -19.57 -9.71
CA GLN A 112 1.47 -18.98 -9.71
C GLN A 112 1.28 -17.90 -10.79
N ILE A 113 2.32 -17.11 -11.09
CA ILE A 113 2.28 -16.12 -12.17
C ILE A 113 2.26 -16.82 -13.53
N GLU A 114 3.07 -17.87 -13.71
CA GLU A 114 3.07 -18.69 -14.93
C GLU A 114 1.70 -19.32 -15.18
N ASP A 115 1.04 -19.86 -14.13
CA ASP A 115 -0.32 -20.39 -14.19
C ASP A 115 -1.34 -19.32 -14.58
N CYS A 116 -1.25 -18.12 -14.01
CA CYS A 116 -2.07 -16.99 -14.41
C CYS A 116 -1.94 -16.65 -15.90
N VAL A 117 -0.70 -16.63 -16.40
CA VAL A 117 -0.41 -16.33 -17.81
C VAL A 117 -0.94 -17.45 -18.70
N ALA A 118 -0.76 -18.72 -18.33
CA ALA A 118 -1.32 -19.87 -19.02
C ALA A 118 -2.87 -19.84 -19.02
N GLY A 119 -3.47 -19.38 -17.92
CA GLY A 119 -4.92 -19.15 -17.77
C GLY A 119 -5.46 -17.92 -18.54
N GLY A 120 -4.62 -17.24 -19.31
CA GLY A 120 -5.05 -16.18 -20.24
C GLY A 120 -5.06 -14.77 -19.64
N ALA A 121 -4.33 -14.52 -18.56
CA ALA A 121 -4.10 -13.18 -18.05
C ALA A 121 -3.50 -12.26 -19.13
N LYS A 122 -4.03 -11.04 -19.25
CA LYS A 122 -3.61 -10.04 -20.22
C LYS A 122 -2.62 -9.01 -19.64
N ALA A 123 -2.56 -8.91 -18.33
CA ALA A 123 -1.58 -8.14 -17.58
C ALA A 123 -1.27 -8.83 -16.25
N VAL A 124 -0.10 -8.57 -15.69
CA VAL A 124 0.32 -9.07 -14.37
C VAL A 124 0.74 -7.91 -13.50
N VAL A 125 0.18 -7.82 -12.29
CA VAL A 125 0.54 -6.87 -11.24
C VAL A 125 1.22 -7.65 -10.11
N ILE A 126 2.46 -7.29 -9.76
CA ILE A 126 3.29 -8.08 -8.85
C ILE A 126 3.74 -7.25 -7.66
N GLY A 127 3.37 -7.67 -6.44
CA GLY A 127 4.07 -7.35 -5.21
C GLY A 127 5.19 -8.38 -5.00
N ALA A 128 6.42 -8.03 -5.36
CA ALA A 128 7.49 -8.99 -5.49
C ALA A 128 8.03 -9.51 -4.14
N ILE A 129 8.27 -10.81 -4.03
CA ILE A 129 8.97 -11.41 -2.89
C ILE A 129 10.45 -11.03 -2.88
N SER A 130 11.08 -11.00 -4.05
CA SER A 130 12.51 -10.79 -4.21
C SER A 130 12.80 -9.63 -5.18
N PHE A 131 13.83 -8.84 -4.88
CA PHE A 131 14.24 -7.73 -5.75
C PHE A 131 14.70 -8.19 -7.14
N ALA A 132 15.43 -9.30 -7.23
CA ALA A 132 16.00 -9.81 -8.48
C ALA A 132 15.47 -11.19 -8.90
N GLY A 133 14.93 -11.98 -7.97
CA GLY A 133 14.59 -13.39 -8.20
C GLY A 133 13.49 -13.62 -9.25
N LEU A 134 12.68 -12.60 -9.55
CA LEU A 134 11.61 -12.67 -10.55
C LEU A 134 12.01 -12.16 -11.94
N ASN A 135 13.24 -11.66 -12.12
CA ASN A 135 13.62 -10.97 -13.37
C ASN A 135 13.48 -11.85 -14.62
N ASN A 136 13.86 -13.13 -14.55
CA ASN A 136 13.74 -14.06 -15.70
C ASN A 136 12.27 -14.31 -16.05
N MET A 137 11.43 -14.59 -15.06
CA MET A 137 9.98 -14.76 -15.26
C MET A 137 9.36 -13.48 -15.87
N VAL A 138 9.72 -12.29 -15.38
CA VAL A 138 9.27 -11.03 -15.98
C VAL A 138 9.65 -10.93 -17.45
N LYS A 139 10.90 -11.25 -17.81
CA LYS A 139 11.37 -11.25 -19.20
C LYS A 139 10.55 -12.20 -20.08
N GLU A 140 10.27 -13.41 -19.60
CA GLU A 140 9.46 -14.41 -20.33
C GLU A 140 8.01 -13.97 -20.52
N VAL A 141 7.38 -13.39 -19.50
CA VAL A 141 6.03 -12.85 -19.58
C VAL A 141 5.95 -11.66 -20.54
N ARG A 142 6.95 -10.77 -20.50
CA ARG A 142 7.08 -9.64 -21.42
C ARG A 142 7.29 -10.07 -22.86
N ALA A 143 8.06 -11.14 -23.10
CA ALA A 143 8.26 -11.70 -24.45
C ALA A 143 6.96 -12.22 -25.09
N LYS A 144 5.95 -12.56 -24.27
CA LYS A 144 4.59 -12.92 -24.73
C LYS A 144 3.71 -11.69 -24.99
N GLY A 145 4.25 -10.47 -24.90
CA GLY A 145 3.49 -9.22 -25.08
C GLY A 145 2.63 -8.82 -23.88
N ILE A 146 2.74 -9.50 -22.74
CA ILE A 146 1.93 -9.26 -21.52
C ILE A 146 2.62 -8.19 -20.67
N PRO A 147 1.97 -7.06 -20.35
CA PRO A 147 2.53 -6.05 -19.48
C PRO A 147 2.67 -6.55 -18.04
N VAL A 148 3.78 -6.17 -17.39
CA VAL A 148 4.09 -6.47 -16.00
C VAL A 148 4.25 -5.16 -15.22
N ILE A 149 3.46 -4.99 -14.20
CA ILE A 149 3.44 -3.82 -13.32
C ILE A 149 3.99 -4.23 -11.95
N ASP A 150 5.00 -3.54 -11.47
CA ASP A 150 5.55 -3.69 -10.12
C ASP A 150 4.77 -2.79 -9.16
N VAL A 151 4.21 -3.38 -8.11
CA VAL A 151 3.46 -2.66 -7.07
C VAL A 151 4.12 -2.84 -5.71
N ILE A 152 4.29 -1.76 -4.96
CA ILE A 152 4.77 -1.73 -3.58
C ILE A 152 6.26 -2.10 -3.41
N ASN A 153 6.65 -3.36 -3.65
CA ASN A 153 7.91 -3.93 -3.12
C ASN A 153 9.17 -3.58 -3.90
N GLY A 154 9.04 -3.29 -5.17
CA GLY A 154 10.18 -3.00 -6.05
C GLY A 154 10.87 -4.23 -6.61
N MET A 155 11.14 -4.21 -7.91
CA MET A 155 11.95 -5.18 -8.65
C MET A 155 13.04 -4.50 -9.45
N SER A 156 14.17 -5.21 -9.65
CA SER A 156 15.32 -4.71 -10.44
C SER A 156 15.17 -4.91 -11.95
N SER A 157 14.14 -5.64 -12.39
CA SER A 157 13.94 -5.91 -13.82
C SER A 157 13.79 -4.62 -14.62
N LYS A 158 14.51 -4.53 -15.75
CA LYS A 158 14.38 -3.44 -16.73
C LYS A 158 13.24 -3.67 -17.73
N GLU A 159 12.66 -4.86 -17.74
CA GLU A 159 11.57 -5.27 -18.66
C GLU A 159 10.17 -4.90 -18.13
N LEU A 160 10.10 -4.30 -16.96
CA LEU A 160 8.82 -3.86 -16.39
C LEU A 160 8.13 -2.83 -17.30
N SER A 161 6.81 -2.93 -17.38
CA SER A 161 6.00 -1.97 -18.12
C SER A 161 5.77 -0.69 -17.32
N ALA A 162 5.51 -0.85 -16.01
CA ALA A 162 5.28 0.26 -15.11
C ALA A 162 5.62 -0.12 -13.66
N LYS A 163 5.73 0.91 -12.82
CA LYS A 163 5.85 0.82 -11.37
C LYS A 163 4.83 1.72 -10.68
N SER A 164 4.05 1.15 -9.75
CA SER A 164 3.21 1.87 -8.81
C SER A 164 3.78 1.66 -7.41
N LEU A 165 4.75 2.46 -7.03
CA LEU A 165 5.44 2.32 -5.75
C LEU A 165 6.13 3.61 -5.32
N VAL A 166 6.46 3.69 -4.04
CA VAL A 166 7.22 4.78 -3.41
C VAL A 166 8.64 4.33 -3.08
N SER A 167 9.47 5.28 -2.64
CA SER A 167 10.81 4.96 -2.15
C SER A 167 10.77 4.43 -0.72
N PHE A 168 10.93 3.12 -0.52
CA PHE A 168 11.15 2.56 0.83
C PHE A 168 12.43 3.08 1.47
N GLY A 169 13.46 3.46 0.67
CA GLY A 169 14.62 4.16 1.17
C GLY A 169 14.27 5.50 1.83
N GLU A 170 13.35 6.25 1.23
CA GLU A 170 12.84 7.48 1.84
C GLU A 170 11.98 7.20 3.07
N MET A 171 11.18 6.14 3.06
CA MET A 171 10.39 5.75 4.25
C MET A 171 11.29 5.39 5.43
N GLY A 172 12.32 4.57 5.20
CA GLY A 172 13.33 4.26 6.21
C GLY A 172 14.08 5.52 6.68
N PHE A 173 14.45 6.40 5.74
CA PHE A 173 15.08 7.68 6.06
C PHE A 173 14.19 8.55 6.94
N LYS A 174 12.91 8.72 6.59
CA LYS A 174 11.95 9.51 7.40
C LYS A 174 11.76 8.93 8.80
N ALA A 175 11.74 7.61 8.94
CA ALA A 175 11.69 6.96 10.24
C ALA A 175 12.94 7.22 11.07
N GLY A 176 14.12 7.05 10.49
CA GLY A 176 15.39 7.35 11.15
C GLY A 176 15.55 8.81 11.49
N GLU A 177 15.20 9.72 10.57
CA GLU A 177 15.25 11.16 10.78
C GLU A 177 14.35 11.62 11.93
N TYR A 178 13.15 11.02 12.05
CA TYR A 178 12.22 11.36 13.13
C TYR A 178 12.86 11.14 14.53
N VAL A 179 13.52 10.00 14.72
CA VAL A 179 14.21 9.72 16.00
C VAL A 179 15.53 10.44 16.13
N ALA A 180 16.27 10.63 15.04
CA ALA A 180 17.53 11.37 15.05
C ALA A 180 17.36 12.85 15.47
N ARG A 181 16.27 13.49 15.05
CA ARG A 181 15.92 14.86 15.48
C ARG A 181 15.66 14.97 16.97
N MET A 182 15.19 13.91 17.63
CA MET A 182 14.98 13.86 19.08
C MET A 182 16.29 13.63 19.84
N HIS A 183 17.32 13.10 19.16
CA HIS A 183 18.63 12.77 19.71
C HIS A 183 19.75 13.29 18.78
N PRO A 184 19.93 14.62 18.70
CA PRO A 184 20.94 15.21 17.82
C PRO A 184 22.35 14.87 18.28
N ALA A 185 23.35 15.12 17.43
CA ALA A 185 24.75 14.98 17.75
C ALA A 185 25.09 15.74 19.05
N GLY A 186 25.91 15.12 19.90
CA GLY A 186 26.29 15.69 21.20
C GLY A 186 25.29 15.46 22.33
N SER A 187 24.08 14.94 22.06
CA SER A 187 23.18 14.50 23.12
C SER A 187 23.61 13.13 23.71
N LYS A 188 22.99 12.72 24.82
CA LYS A 188 23.26 11.40 25.42
C LYS A 188 22.95 10.28 24.42
N PRO A 189 23.86 9.32 24.22
CA PRO A 189 23.63 8.19 23.33
C PRO A 189 22.40 7.40 23.70
N VAL A 190 21.63 6.99 22.68
CA VAL A 190 20.39 6.23 22.84
C VAL A 190 20.40 5.01 21.93
N LYS A 191 20.17 3.82 22.51
CA LYS A 191 20.14 2.55 21.81
C LYS A 191 18.77 2.29 21.17
N VAL A 192 18.80 1.84 19.91
CA VAL A 192 17.64 1.49 19.07
C VAL A 192 17.81 0.07 18.59
N ALA A 193 16.73 -0.71 18.61
CA ALA A 193 16.62 -1.97 17.88
C ALA A 193 15.84 -1.74 16.58
N TRP A 194 16.40 -2.21 15.46
CA TRP A 194 15.86 -2.02 14.13
C TRP A 194 15.44 -3.34 13.48
N PHE A 195 14.18 -3.43 13.00
CA PHE A 195 13.57 -4.63 12.42
C PHE A 195 13.03 -4.32 11.02
N PRO A 196 13.91 -4.33 9.98
CA PRO A 196 13.54 -3.88 8.63
C PRO A 196 12.58 -4.81 7.89
N GLY A 197 12.53 -6.09 8.23
CA GLY A 197 11.72 -7.10 7.54
C GLY A 197 12.54 -8.29 7.00
N PRO A 198 12.00 -9.05 6.03
CA PRO A 198 12.66 -10.23 5.47
C PRO A 198 13.86 -9.86 4.60
N PRO A 199 14.98 -10.59 4.70
CA PRO A 199 16.15 -10.33 3.85
C PRO A 199 15.85 -10.64 2.38
N GLY A 200 16.53 -9.94 1.46
CA GLY A 200 16.44 -10.17 0.01
C GLY A 200 15.23 -9.51 -0.66
N ALA A 201 14.33 -8.89 0.09
CA ALA A 201 13.27 -8.06 -0.46
C ALA A 201 13.78 -6.64 -0.71
N GLY A 202 13.52 -6.09 -1.90
CA GLY A 202 14.06 -4.77 -2.31
C GLY A 202 13.64 -3.64 -1.37
N TRP A 203 12.42 -3.67 -0.88
CA TRP A 203 11.90 -2.69 0.07
C TRP A 203 12.63 -2.71 1.42
N VAL A 204 13.09 -3.90 1.88
CA VAL A 204 13.83 -4.07 3.13
C VAL A 204 15.22 -3.49 3.01
N GLU A 205 15.93 -3.84 1.95
CA GLU A 205 17.30 -3.35 1.71
C GLU A 205 17.32 -1.83 1.56
N ALA A 206 16.40 -1.27 0.76
CA ALA A 206 16.25 0.17 0.60
C ALA A 206 15.87 0.86 1.92
N GLY A 207 14.89 0.31 2.65
CA GLY A 207 14.43 0.84 3.94
C GLY A 207 15.54 0.86 4.97
N ASN A 208 16.32 -0.24 5.06
CA ASN A 208 17.46 -0.30 5.95
C ASN A 208 18.53 0.73 5.58
N ALA A 209 18.92 0.83 4.32
CA ALA A 209 19.90 1.82 3.86
C ALA A 209 19.45 3.26 4.20
N GLY A 210 18.17 3.57 4.00
CA GLY A 210 17.59 4.86 4.34
C GLY A 210 17.64 5.16 5.84
N PHE A 211 17.24 4.21 6.67
CA PHE A 211 17.26 4.33 8.13
C PHE A 211 18.68 4.58 8.65
N GLN A 212 19.65 3.73 8.25
CA GLN A 212 21.05 3.85 8.65
C GLN A 212 21.65 5.21 8.23
N LYS A 213 21.32 5.67 7.01
CA LYS A 213 21.73 7.00 6.53
C LYS A 213 21.19 8.12 7.41
N ALA A 214 19.94 8.03 7.85
CA ALA A 214 19.28 9.09 8.62
C ALA A 214 19.81 9.19 10.05
N VAL A 215 20.14 8.07 10.69
CA VAL A 215 20.66 8.08 12.07
C VAL A 215 22.15 8.37 12.15
N LYS A 216 22.87 8.29 11.03
CA LYS A 216 24.30 8.57 10.97
C LYS A 216 24.60 10.01 11.41
N GLY A 217 25.52 10.17 12.37
CA GLY A 217 25.91 11.48 12.89
C GLY A 217 24.95 12.04 13.96
N SER A 218 23.90 11.31 14.34
CA SER A 218 23.10 11.61 15.53
C SER A 218 23.63 10.89 16.77
N ALA A 219 22.96 11.05 17.92
CA ALA A 219 23.28 10.26 19.13
C ALA A 219 22.60 8.88 19.14
N ILE A 220 21.94 8.48 18.06
CA ILE A 220 21.31 7.16 17.92
C ILE A 220 22.40 6.10 17.71
N GLN A 221 22.34 5.04 18.51
CA GLN A 221 23.15 3.84 18.37
C GLN A 221 22.23 2.66 18.01
N VAL A 222 22.36 2.13 16.80
CA VAL A 222 21.66 0.91 16.40
C VAL A 222 22.34 -0.26 17.10
N ALA A 223 21.74 -0.72 18.21
CA ALA A 223 22.28 -1.82 19.02
C ALA A 223 22.18 -3.15 18.25
N GLU A 224 21.12 -3.31 17.48
CA GLU A 224 20.91 -4.50 16.68
C GLU A 224 20.00 -4.23 15.47
N THR A 225 20.27 -4.94 14.37
CA THR A 225 19.37 -5.02 13.20
C THR A 225 18.98 -6.47 13.01
N LYS A 226 17.70 -6.79 13.20
CA LYS A 226 17.16 -8.16 13.05
C LYS A 226 16.26 -8.28 11.85
N TYR A 227 16.62 -9.16 10.94
CA TYR A 227 15.82 -9.51 9.77
C TYR A 227 14.89 -10.69 10.06
N GLY A 228 13.70 -10.67 9.50
CA GLY A 228 12.73 -11.76 9.59
C GLY A 228 11.43 -11.46 8.88
N ASP A 229 10.66 -12.51 8.56
CA ASP A 229 9.35 -12.40 7.89
C ASP A 229 8.36 -11.55 8.71
N THR A 230 7.40 -10.95 8.03
CA THR A 230 6.34 -10.11 8.63
C THR A 230 5.23 -10.91 9.32
N GLY A 231 5.54 -12.12 9.76
CA GLY A 231 4.66 -12.92 10.64
C GLY A 231 4.72 -12.43 12.08
N LYS A 232 3.56 -12.35 12.76
CA LYS A 232 3.47 -11.84 14.13
C LYS A 232 4.37 -12.62 15.11
N GLU A 233 4.35 -13.94 15.04
CA GLU A 233 5.14 -14.80 15.92
C GLU A 233 6.64 -14.65 15.68
N VAL A 234 7.06 -14.52 14.42
CA VAL A 234 8.46 -14.25 14.05
C VAL A 234 8.91 -12.93 14.67
N GLN A 235 8.11 -11.87 14.49
CA GLN A 235 8.46 -10.55 15.01
C GLN A 235 8.46 -10.50 16.54
N LEU A 236 7.52 -11.18 17.22
CA LEU A 236 7.52 -11.32 18.67
C LEU A 236 8.81 -11.95 19.16
N LYS A 237 9.22 -13.08 18.57
CA LYS A 237 10.46 -13.77 18.95
C LYS A 237 11.69 -12.87 18.75
N LEU A 238 11.79 -12.18 17.61
CA LEU A 238 12.90 -11.26 17.34
C LEU A 238 12.99 -10.13 18.36
N ILE A 239 11.85 -9.57 18.78
CA ILE A 239 11.80 -8.52 19.81
C ILE A 239 12.23 -9.09 21.16
N GLU A 240 11.74 -10.28 21.56
CA GLU A 240 12.08 -10.91 22.81
C GLU A 240 13.58 -11.21 22.92
N ASP A 241 14.17 -11.81 21.88
CA ASP A 241 15.59 -12.11 21.80
C ASP A 241 16.42 -10.80 21.89
N THR A 242 15.96 -9.73 21.24
CA THR A 242 16.64 -8.42 21.30
C THR A 242 16.58 -7.78 22.68
N LEU A 243 15.42 -7.82 23.35
CA LEU A 243 15.28 -7.25 24.69
C LEU A 243 16.10 -8.02 25.74
N GLN A 244 16.31 -9.33 25.52
CA GLN A 244 17.20 -10.14 26.35
C GLN A 244 18.67 -9.76 26.16
N ALA A 245 19.11 -9.58 24.92
CA ALA A 245 20.48 -9.23 24.57
C ALA A 245 20.83 -7.76 24.87
N HIS A 246 19.87 -6.87 24.73
CA HIS A 246 20.02 -5.41 24.86
C HIS A 246 18.95 -4.80 25.79
N PRO A 247 18.99 -5.05 27.11
CA PRO A 247 17.97 -4.57 28.04
C PRO A 247 17.91 -3.05 28.19
N ASP A 248 18.93 -2.34 27.69
CA ASP A 248 19.06 -0.87 27.73
C ASP A 248 18.53 -0.18 26.47
N VAL A 249 17.95 -0.92 25.50
CA VAL A 249 17.28 -0.35 24.32
C VAL A 249 16.18 0.61 24.75
N LYS A 250 16.07 1.74 24.04
CA LYS A 250 15.02 2.77 24.29
C LYS A 250 13.98 2.84 23.17
N TYR A 251 14.28 2.29 22.03
CA TYR A 251 13.37 2.27 20.87
C TYR A 251 13.34 0.90 20.20
N ILE A 252 12.14 0.46 19.90
CA ILE A 252 11.85 -0.62 18.95
C ILE A 252 11.29 0.04 17.70
N ILE A 253 12.02 -0.05 16.60
CA ILE A 253 11.61 0.53 15.31
C ILE A 253 11.63 -0.58 14.27
N GLY A 254 10.62 -0.67 13.43
CA GLY A 254 10.61 -1.71 12.42
C GLY A 254 9.33 -1.76 11.61
N THR A 255 9.04 -2.94 11.07
CA THR A 255 7.83 -3.20 10.31
C THR A 255 6.57 -2.85 11.13
N ALA A 256 5.44 -2.65 10.47
CA ALA A 256 4.18 -2.43 11.19
C ALA A 256 3.85 -3.62 12.09
N VAL A 257 4.13 -4.84 11.64
CA VAL A 257 3.93 -6.06 12.45
C VAL A 257 4.82 -6.05 13.69
N THR A 258 6.09 -5.62 13.56
CA THR A 258 7.00 -5.41 14.70
C THR A 258 6.40 -4.41 15.70
N ALA A 259 5.97 -3.25 15.20
CA ALA A 259 5.43 -2.18 16.05
C ALA A 259 4.15 -2.64 16.78
N GLU A 260 3.24 -3.31 16.08
CA GLU A 260 2.00 -3.86 16.66
C GLU A 260 2.28 -4.95 17.70
N ALA A 261 3.23 -5.85 17.42
CA ALA A 261 3.64 -6.91 18.34
C ALA A 261 4.29 -6.33 19.60
N ALA A 262 5.17 -5.33 19.43
CA ALA A 262 5.85 -4.64 20.54
C ALA A 262 4.87 -3.99 21.51
N VAL A 263 3.75 -3.40 21.04
CA VAL A 263 2.75 -2.79 21.93
C VAL A 263 2.22 -3.78 22.97
N GLY A 264 1.87 -5.00 22.54
CA GLY A 264 1.38 -6.04 23.43
C GLY A 264 2.46 -6.56 24.39
N LEU A 265 3.64 -6.84 23.84
CA LEU A 265 4.76 -7.39 24.59
C LEU A 265 5.28 -6.43 25.66
N LEU A 266 5.52 -5.16 25.31
CA LEU A 266 6.02 -4.18 26.27
C LEU A 266 5.00 -3.91 27.40
N ARG A 267 3.71 -3.91 27.06
CA ARG A 267 2.66 -3.80 28.10
C ARG A 267 2.69 -4.99 29.06
N ALA A 268 2.79 -6.22 28.53
CA ALA A 268 2.83 -7.42 29.37
C ALA A 268 4.06 -7.48 30.28
N ARG A 269 5.18 -6.86 29.87
CA ARG A 269 6.43 -6.79 30.63
C ARG A 269 6.58 -5.52 31.50
N GLY A 270 5.60 -4.63 31.52
CA GLY A 270 5.69 -3.36 32.26
C GLY A 270 6.72 -2.36 31.70
N LEU A 271 7.07 -2.47 30.40
CA LEU A 271 8.12 -1.68 29.74
C LEU A 271 7.56 -0.54 28.87
N SER A 272 6.24 -0.33 28.81
CA SER A 272 5.60 0.64 27.92
C SER A 272 6.07 2.09 28.10
N ASP A 273 6.48 2.47 29.31
CA ASP A 273 6.96 3.83 29.60
C ASP A 273 8.47 3.97 29.40
N GLN A 274 9.19 2.85 29.32
CA GLN A 274 10.64 2.81 29.21
C GLN A 274 11.14 2.69 27.76
N ILE A 275 10.38 2.01 26.91
CA ILE A 275 10.74 1.73 25.51
C ILE A 275 9.67 2.30 24.59
N LYS A 276 10.08 3.13 23.66
CA LYS A 276 9.21 3.74 22.65
C LYS A 276 9.14 2.88 21.41
N ILE A 277 8.01 2.92 20.72
CA ILE A 277 7.75 2.13 19.51
C ILE A 277 7.53 3.07 18.32
N MET A 278 8.11 2.72 17.18
CA MET A 278 7.88 3.40 15.93
C MET A 278 7.78 2.39 14.78
N SER A 279 6.90 2.64 13.84
CA SER A 279 6.81 1.86 12.60
C SER A 279 7.44 2.63 11.43
N TYR A 280 7.94 1.91 10.41
CA TYR A 280 8.40 2.57 9.19
C TYR A 280 7.49 2.33 7.98
N TYR A 281 6.31 1.76 8.19
CA TYR A 281 5.18 1.80 7.27
C TYR A 281 3.84 1.70 8.03
N PHE A 282 2.72 1.86 7.33
CA PHE A 282 1.43 2.19 7.93
C PHE A 282 0.39 1.08 7.79
N THR A 283 -0.33 0.79 8.87
CA THR A 283 -1.42 -0.20 8.94
C THR A 283 -2.54 0.30 9.86
N PRO A 284 -3.73 -0.34 9.87
CA PRO A 284 -4.78 -0.01 10.84
C PRO A 284 -4.36 -0.15 12.31
N GLY A 285 -3.49 -1.12 12.62
CA GLY A 285 -2.94 -1.30 13.97
C GLY A 285 -2.00 -0.17 14.36
N VAL A 286 -1.12 0.24 13.45
CA VAL A 286 -0.23 1.41 13.63
C VAL A 286 -1.05 2.70 13.78
N PHE A 287 -2.07 2.91 12.94
CA PHE A 287 -2.98 4.05 13.06
C PHE A 287 -3.62 4.14 14.46
N ARG A 288 -4.21 3.03 14.93
CA ARG A 288 -4.77 2.97 16.28
C ARG A 288 -3.72 3.15 17.37
N GLY A 289 -2.52 2.60 17.15
CA GLY A 289 -1.38 2.74 18.06
C GLY A 289 -0.94 4.20 18.23
N ILE A 290 -0.85 4.95 17.14
CA ILE A 290 -0.53 6.39 17.15
C ILE A 290 -1.65 7.19 17.84
N LYS A 291 -2.91 6.96 17.47
CA LYS A 291 -4.06 7.63 18.12
C LYS A 291 -4.11 7.44 19.66
N ARG A 292 -3.62 6.30 20.13
CA ARG A 292 -3.60 5.94 21.56
C ARG A 292 -2.27 6.27 22.25
N GLY A 293 -1.33 6.91 21.57
CA GLY A 293 0.01 7.22 22.07
C GLY A 293 0.88 5.99 22.40
N ARG A 294 0.57 4.82 21.80
CA ARG A 294 1.35 3.58 22.00
C ARG A 294 2.44 3.40 20.95
N ILE A 295 2.26 3.97 19.79
CA ILE A 295 3.24 4.07 18.71
C ILE A 295 3.47 5.56 18.44
N MET A 296 4.71 5.97 18.29
CA MET A 296 5.07 7.38 18.16
C MET A 296 4.67 7.96 16.82
N ALA A 297 5.06 7.28 15.76
CA ALA A 297 4.89 7.75 14.39
C ALA A 297 5.09 6.60 13.39
N ALA A 298 4.65 6.84 12.16
CA ALA A 298 5.00 6.03 10.99
C ALA A 298 4.88 6.86 9.71
N PRO A 299 5.77 6.70 8.73
CA PRO A 299 5.49 7.18 7.37
C PRO A 299 4.35 6.36 6.76
N THR A 300 3.54 7.00 5.90
CA THR A 300 2.53 6.33 5.10
C THR A 300 2.85 6.45 3.63
N ASP A 301 2.65 5.38 2.91
CA ASP A 301 2.86 5.24 1.47
C ASP A 301 1.56 5.14 0.68
N SER A 302 0.40 5.34 1.33
CA SER A 302 -0.92 5.30 0.70
C SER A 302 -1.15 4.03 -0.13
N THR A 303 -1.06 2.86 0.52
CA THR A 303 -1.09 1.52 -0.10
C THR A 303 -2.32 1.26 -0.96
N VAL A 304 -3.50 1.77 -0.57
CA VAL A 304 -4.74 1.66 -1.37
C VAL A 304 -4.57 2.36 -2.71
N ILE A 305 -3.99 3.56 -2.70
CA ILE A 305 -3.75 4.34 -3.94
C ILE A 305 -2.73 3.63 -4.83
N GLN A 306 -1.66 3.06 -4.29
CA GLN A 306 -0.70 2.29 -5.07
C GLN A 306 -1.37 1.09 -5.76
N GLY A 307 -2.24 0.37 -5.05
CA GLY A 307 -3.02 -0.73 -5.63
C GLY A 307 -3.95 -0.27 -6.77
N ARG A 308 -4.68 0.83 -6.57
CA ARG A 308 -5.56 1.42 -7.60
C ARG A 308 -4.76 1.84 -8.83
N VAL A 309 -3.67 2.58 -8.64
CA VAL A 309 -2.80 3.03 -9.74
C VAL A 309 -2.24 1.85 -10.54
N ALA A 310 -1.84 0.76 -9.89
CA ALA A 310 -1.30 -0.40 -10.59
C ALA A 310 -2.31 -1.05 -11.55
N ILE A 311 -3.58 -1.14 -11.16
CA ILE A 311 -4.66 -1.65 -12.04
C ILE A 311 -4.93 -0.66 -13.17
N ASP A 312 -5.02 0.64 -12.89
CA ASP A 312 -5.24 1.65 -13.94
C ASP A 312 -4.08 1.70 -14.95
N GLN A 313 -2.81 1.59 -14.49
CA GLN A 313 -1.65 1.46 -15.36
C GLN A 313 -1.76 0.23 -16.28
N ALA A 314 -2.16 -0.94 -15.72
CA ALA A 314 -2.34 -2.15 -16.50
C ALA A 314 -3.37 -1.96 -17.62
N VAL A 315 -4.53 -1.36 -17.29
CA VAL A 315 -5.60 -1.09 -18.28
C VAL A 315 -5.14 -0.08 -19.32
N ARG A 316 -4.48 1.03 -18.93
CA ARG A 316 -3.95 2.02 -19.89
C ARG A 316 -3.00 1.40 -20.89
N ILE A 317 -2.09 0.53 -20.43
CA ILE A 317 -1.13 -0.16 -21.31
C ILE A 317 -1.87 -1.09 -22.27
N LEU A 318 -2.84 -1.88 -21.80
CA LEU A 318 -3.63 -2.78 -22.62
C LEU A 318 -4.48 -2.06 -23.67
N GLU A 319 -4.86 -0.82 -23.42
CA GLU A 319 -5.68 0.01 -24.31
C GLU A 319 -4.85 1.02 -25.12
N GLY A 320 -3.52 0.98 -25.04
CA GLY A 320 -2.63 1.91 -25.76
C GLY A 320 -2.80 3.37 -25.36
N LYS A 321 -3.26 3.63 -24.12
CA LYS A 321 -3.45 4.99 -23.59
C LYS A 321 -2.19 5.49 -22.88
N ASP A 322 -2.05 6.80 -22.80
CA ASP A 322 -0.96 7.43 -22.06
C ASP A 322 -0.97 7.03 -20.58
N TYR A 323 0.20 6.72 -20.04
CA TYR A 323 0.38 6.35 -18.64
C TYR A 323 1.73 6.82 -18.07
N GLN A 324 1.81 6.94 -16.77
CA GLN A 324 3.06 7.22 -16.09
C GLN A 324 3.78 5.91 -15.81
N LYS A 325 5.03 5.77 -16.31
CA LYS A 325 5.81 4.53 -16.15
C LYS A 325 6.22 4.26 -14.70
N HIS A 326 6.47 5.30 -13.92
CA HIS A 326 6.84 5.17 -12.51
C HIS A 326 6.18 6.28 -11.72
N VAL A 327 5.24 5.93 -10.89
CA VAL A 327 4.43 6.85 -10.10
C VAL A 327 4.17 6.28 -8.71
N GLY A 328 4.14 7.13 -7.71
CA GLY A 328 3.77 6.74 -6.36
C GLY A 328 3.19 7.92 -5.57
N PRO A 329 2.37 7.66 -4.57
CA PRO A 329 1.86 8.68 -3.67
C PRO A 329 2.99 9.44 -2.97
N LYS A 330 2.72 10.69 -2.61
CA LYS A 330 3.63 11.46 -1.76
C LYS A 330 3.68 10.84 -0.36
N LEU A 331 4.90 10.72 0.19
CA LEU A 331 5.11 10.19 1.54
C LEU A 331 4.83 11.27 2.60
N TYR A 332 4.08 10.88 3.64
CA TYR A 332 3.82 11.70 4.82
C TYR A 332 4.25 10.97 6.08
N MET A 333 4.80 11.72 7.04
CA MET A 333 5.00 11.21 8.40
C MET A 333 3.73 11.46 9.20
N ILE A 334 3.16 10.40 9.76
CA ILE A 334 1.98 10.44 10.63
C ILE A 334 2.40 10.23 12.06
N ASP A 335 2.01 11.14 12.93
CA ASP A 335 2.25 11.10 14.37
C ASP A 335 1.01 11.57 15.16
N GLY A 336 1.15 11.73 16.46
CA GLY A 336 0.05 12.16 17.33
C GLY A 336 -0.54 13.54 16.98
N LYS A 337 0.19 14.39 16.25
CA LYS A 337 -0.25 15.75 15.89
C LYS A 337 -1.18 15.75 14.68
N ASN A 338 -1.01 14.82 13.74
CA ASN A 338 -1.73 14.82 12.46
C ASN A 338 -2.56 13.56 12.17
N VAL A 339 -2.47 12.53 13.01
CA VAL A 339 -3.23 11.28 12.82
C VAL A 339 -4.74 11.50 12.80
N GLY A 340 -5.24 12.54 13.45
CA GLY A 340 -6.68 12.87 13.49
C GLY A 340 -7.23 13.42 12.17
N SER A 341 -6.40 14.10 11.37
CA SER A 341 -6.75 14.69 10.07
C SER A 341 -6.24 13.88 8.86
N PHE A 342 -5.60 12.74 9.11
CA PHE A 342 -5.09 11.90 8.05
C PHE A 342 -6.22 11.20 7.27
N ASP A 343 -6.20 11.31 5.94
CA ASP A 343 -7.10 10.55 5.07
C ASP A 343 -6.71 9.06 5.08
N ARG A 344 -7.35 8.32 5.99
CA ARG A 344 -7.12 6.90 6.15
C ARG A 344 -7.48 6.07 4.91
N ASN A 345 -8.41 6.53 4.08
CA ASN A 345 -8.89 5.77 2.91
C ASN A 345 -7.83 5.66 1.82
N SER A 346 -6.83 6.53 1.83
CA SER A 346 -5.68 6.43 0.92
C SER A 346 -4.75 5.24 1.24
N ALA A 347 -4.69 4.82 2.52
CA ALA A 347 -3.72 3.84 3.00
C ALA A 347 -4.34 2.61 3.69
N LEU A 348 -5.60 2.66 4.09
CA LEU A 348 -6.22 1.61 4.89
C LEU A 348 -7.48 1.09 4.19
N ALA A 349 -7.65 -0.22 4.18
CA ALA A 349 -8.93 -0.81 3.78
C ALA A 349 -10.05 -0.37 4.75
N PRO A 350 -11.31 -0.33 4.30
CA PRO A 350 -12.46 -0.08 5.17
C PRO A 350 -12.52 -1.10 6.32
N ASP A 351 -13.09 -0.67 7.45
CA ASP A 351 -13.27 -1.55 8.60
C ASP A 351 -14.16 -2.75 8.19
N GLY A 352 -13.73 -3.95 8.55
CA GLY A 352 -14.42 -5.19 8.18
C GLY A 352 -14.18 -5.69 6.75
N PHE A 353 -13.31 -5.04 5.97
CA PHE A 353 -12.94 -5.54 4.65
C PHE A 353 -12.36 -6.96 4.73
N LYS A 354 -12.86 -7.82 3.87
CA LYS A 354 -12.33 -9.17 3.68
C LYS A 354 -11.57 -9.24 2.35
N PRO A 355 -10.40 -9.89 2.31
CA PRO A 355 -9.62 -10.03 1.08
C PRO A 355 -10.45 -10.56 -0.08
N THR A 356 -10.32 -9.90 -1.23
CA THR A 356 -11.00 -10.24 -2.48
C THR A 356 -10.00 -10.90 -3.42
N PHE A 357 -10.22 -12.18 -3.69
CA PHE A 357 -9.34 -12.97 -4.57
C PHE A 357 -9.78 -12.95 -6.04
N THR A 358 -11.04 -12.63 -6.30
CA THR A 358 -11.59 -12.61 -7.66
C THR A 358 -12.54 -11.45 -7.84
N VAL A 359 -12.43 -10.76 -8.98
CA VAL A 359 -13.39 -9.80 -9.52
C VAL A 359 -13.78 -10.32 -10.92
N ASN A 360 -15.08 -10.54 -11.16
CA ASN A 360 -15.63 -11.11 -12.41
C ASN A 360 -16.23 -10.02 -13.31
#